data_7f18e0216c5525a89b5803d0fe8c5e81
#
_entry.id   7f18e0216c5525a89b5803d0fe8c5e81
#
_cell.length_a   1.000
_cell.length_b   1.000
_cell.length_c   1.000
_cell.angle_alpha   90.00
_cell.angle_beta   90.00
_cell.angle_gamma   90.00
#
_symmetry.space_group_name_H-M   'P 1'
#
loop_
_entity.id
_entity.type
_entity.pdbx_description
1 polymer ?
#
loop_
_entity_poly.entity_id
_entity_poly.type
_entity_poly.pdbx_seq_one_letter_code
_entity_poly.pdbx_strand_id
1 'polypeptide(L)'
;MCIRDRYVLSSHYQGTPYDPYGAYGDKSMNGAYRSIGINRNDFMSLIQMRPDQPEDSRAIEWVAFASNAFNVMAPFYADIDETPEYFANTTGEVSTENFYWSSRMIAAMADASYKKSIFHIERYQEHVMAKAHQIINRYDDDLTKESDIAKRMQIKREANREIAKMVKKETSDTLSKVLYELSNQMKNSYARSDA
;
A
#
# COMPACT_ATOMS: atom_id res chain seq x y z
N MET A 1 11.87 -7.29 -4.89
CA MET A 1 12.50 -5.99 -5.19
C MET A 1 11.64 -4.84 -4.66
N CYS A 2 10.43 -4.63 -5.12
CA CYS A 2 9.59 -3.47 -4.73
C CYS A 2 9.34 -3.26 -3.21
N ILE A 3 9.21 -4.33 -2.41
CA ILE A 3 9.06 -4.21 -0.94
C ILE A 3 10.29 -3.53 -0.33
N ARG A 4 11.49 -3.97 -0.74
CA ARG A 4 12.75 -3.45 -0.23
C ARG A 4 12.95 -1.99 -0.61
N ASP A 5 12.63 -1.64 -1.87
CA ASP A 5 12.78 -0.27 -2.37
C ASP A 5 11.85 0.68 -1.62
N ARG A 6 10.58 0.31 -1.42
CA ARG A 6 9.63 1.08 -0.62
C ARG A 6 10.11 1.20 0.84
N TYR A 7 10.56 0.11 1.45
CA TYR A 7 11.05 0.10 2.82
C TYR A 7 12.23 1.06 3.00
N VAL A 8 13.18 1.06 2.07
CA VAL A 8 14.36 1.95 2.11
C VAL A 8 13.94 3.40 1.90
N LEU A 9 13.12 3.69 0.87
CA LEU A 9 12.70 5.06 0.55
C LEU A 9 11.82 5.69 1.64
N SER A 10 11.01 4.88 2.32
CA SER A 10 10.10 5.31 3.38
C SER A 10 10.63 5.00 4.79
N SER A 11 11.90 4.65 4.91
CA SER A 11 12.53 4.37 6.21
C SER A 11 12.43 5.60 7.12
N HIS A 12 11.89 5.39 8.31
CA HIS A 12 11.89 6.40 9.35
C HIS A 12 12.99 6.15 10.39
N TYR A 13 14.08 5.47 9.99
CA TYR A 13 15.25 5.17 10.83
C TYR A 13 14.90 4.34 12.08
N GLN A 14 13.93 3.42 11.95
CA GLN A 14 13.45 2.57 13.02
C GLN A 14 14.58 1.84 13.74
N GLY A 15 14.49 1.81 15.07
CA GLY A 15 15.49 1.21 15.90
C GLY A 15 16.77 2.05 16.10
N THR A 16 16.77 3.31 15.66
CA THR A 16 17.89 4.25 15.82
C THR A 16 17.47 5.50 16.61
N PRO A 17 18.42 6.32 17.12
CA PRO A 17 18.09 7.59 17.76
C PRO A 17 17.38 8.61 16.87
N TYR A 18 17.38 8.41 15.55
CA TYR A 18 16.77 9.29 14.56
C TYR A 18 15.29 8.97 14.28
N ASP A 19 14.77 7.87 14.83
CA ASP A 19 13.41 7.44 14.65
C ASP A 19 12.41 8.44 15.29
N PRO A 20 11.58 9.15 14.49
CA PRO A 20 10.62 10.12 15.03
C PRO A 20 9.54 9.49 15.93
N TYR A 21 9.30 8.19 15.80
CA TYR A 21 8.33 7.42 16.60
C TYR A 21 8.98 6.65 17.74
N GLY A 22 10.31 6.61 17.75
CA GLY A 22 11.10 5.85 18.72
C GLY A 22 11.33 6.59 20.03
N ALA A 23 11.77 5.84 21.02
CA ALA A 23 12.21 6.36 22.30
C ALA A 23 13.67 5.95 22.58
N TYR A 24 14.49 5.91 21.56
CA TYR A 24 15.87 5.48 21.64
C TYR A 24 16.79 6.67 21.95
N GLY A 25 17.51 6.60 23.06
CA GLY A 25 18.54 7.56 23.39
C GLY A 25 18.06 9.00 23.57
N ASP A 26 18.84 9.93 23.07
CA ASP A 26 18.55 11.36 23.13
C ASP A 26 17.43 11.76 22.17
N LYS A 27 16.30 12.19 22.72
CA LYS A 27 15.13 12.63 21.94
C LYS A 27 15.39 13.86 21.06
N SER A 28 16.47 14.60 21.29
CA SER A 28 16.85 15.75 20.45
C SER A 28 17.21 15.33 19.02
N MET A 29 17.55 14.05 18.82
CA MET A 29 17.88 13.49 17.52
C MET A 29 16.68 12.93 16.75
N ASN A 30 15.52 12.83 17.40
CA ASN A 30 14.30 12.29 16.77
C ASN A 30 13.90 13.15 15.57
N GLY A 31 13.74 12.53 14.40
CA GLY A 31 13.35 13.23 13.18
C GLY A 31 14.41 14.18 12.61
N ALA A 32 15.68 14.08 13.04
CA ALA A 32 16.76 14.92 12.52
C ALA A 32 16.96 14.74 11.00
N TYR A 33 16.64 13.57 10.48
CA TYR A 33 16.70 13.26 9.05
C TYR A 33 15.34 12.87 8.51
N ARG A 34 15.00 13.40 7.33
CA ARG A 34 13.75 13.10 6.63
C ARG A 34 13.97 12.02 5.58
N SER A 35 13.12 11.00 5.56
CA SER A 35 13.10 10.01 4.47
C SER A 35 12.65 10.63 3.15
N ILE A 36 13.00 9.99 2.04
CA ILE A 36 12.56 10.40 0.69
C ILE A 36 11.04 10.23 0.58
N GLY A 37 10.54 9.04 0.97
CA GLY A 37 9.11 8.72 1.01
C GLY A 37 8.49 9.13 2.33
N ILE A 38 8.23 10.42 2.51
CA ILE A 38 7.62 10.97 3.73
C ILE A 38 6.13 10.60 3.84
N ASN A 39 5.57 10.72 5.05
CA ASN A 39 4.15 10.40 5.32
C ASN A 39 3.13 11.24 4.51
N ARG A 40 3.56 12.32 3.88
CA ARG A 40 2.71 13.19 3.06
C ARG A 40 2.89 13.00 1.56
N ASN A 41 3.57 11.95 1.13
CA ASN A 41 3.59 11.58 -0.29
C ASN A 41 2.17 11.19 -0.71
N ASP A 42 1.80 11.58 -1.92
CA ASP A 42 0.47 11.30 -2.47
C ASP A 42 0.47 10.19 -3.52
N PHE A 43 1.61 9.95 -4.14
CA PHE A 43 1.74 8.96 -5.20
C PHE A 43 3.16 8.40 -5.26
N MET A 44 3.26 7.10 -5.54
CA MET A 44 4.49 6.43 -5.92
C MET A 44 4.19 5.41 -7.01
N SER A 45 4.99 5.40 -8.05
CA SER A 45 4.94 4.40 -9.11
C SER A 45 6.34 3.81 -9.33
N LEU A 46 6.36 2.52 -9.65
CA LEU A 46 7.58 1.78 -9.94
C LEU A 46 7.30 0.80 -11.10
N ILE A 47 8.04 0.93 -12.18
CA ILE A 47 7.90 0.07 -13.35
C ILE A 47 8.89 -1.09 -13.24
N GLN A 48 8.35 -2.30 -13.29
CA GLN A 48 9.12 -3.53 -13.35
C GLN A 48 9.12 -4.06 -14.79
N MET A 49 10.30 -4.14 -15.40
CA MET A 49 10.50 -4.82 -16.67
C MET A 49 10.90 -6.28 -16.43
N ARG A 50 10.20 -7.21 -17.08
CA ARG A 50 10.39 -8.67 -16.95
C ARG A 50 10.83 -9.26 -18.29
N PRO A 51 12.14 -9.32 -18.58
CA PRO A 51 12.66 -9.70 -19.89
C PRO A 51 12.22 -11.08 -20.39
N ASP A 52 11.92 -11.98 -19.43
CA ASP A 52 11.51 -13.36 -19.72
C ASP A 52 10.04 -13.50 -20.11
N GLN A 53 9.26 -12.41 -20.02
CA GLN A 53 7.85 -12.38 -20.37
C GLN A 53 7.64 -11.87 -21.81
N PRO A 54 6.53 -12.25 -22.48
CA PRO A 54 6.14 -11.70 -23.77
C PRO A 54 6.09 -10.16 -23.74
N GLU A 55 6.33 -9.52 -24.87
CA GLU A 55 6.46 -8.07 -24.98
C GLU A 55 5.25 -7.32 -24.41
N ASP A 56 4.04 -7.78 -24.72
CA ASP A 56 2.77 -7.19 -24.28
C ASP A 56 2.40 -7.43 -22.81
N SER A 57 3.15 -8.26 -22.10
CA SER A 57 2.96 -8.55 -20.66
C SER A 57 4.21 -8.31 -19.81
N ARG A 58 5.27 -7.81 -20.44
CA ARG A 58 6.58 -7.61 -19.80
C ARG A 58 6.60 -6.54 -18.75
N ALA A 59 5.84 -5.48 -18.94
CA ALA A 59 5.81 -4.33 -18.02
C ALA A 59 4.70 -4.48 -16.98
N ILE A 60 5.09 -4.44 -15.71
CA ILE A 60 4.19 -4.31 -14.56
C ILE A 60 4.45 -2.95 -13.90
N GLU A 61 3.40 -2.18 -13.73
CA GLU A 61 3.44 -0.96 -12.94
C GLU A 61 2.96 -1.24 -11.52
N TRP A 62 3.80 -0.95 -10.54
CA TRP A 62 3.49 -1.02 -9.13
C TRP A 62 3.10 0.37 -8.64
N VAL A 63 1.84 0.56 -8.27
CA VAL A 63 1.33 1.87 -7.82
C VAL A 63 0.98 1.85 -6.34
N ALA A 64 1.29 2.95 -5.66
CA ALA A 64 0.88 3.22 -4.30
C ALA A 64 0.34 4.65 -4.20
N PHE A 65 -0.81 4.81 -3.55
CA PHE A 65 -1.43 6.11 -3.32
C PHE A 65 -1.30 6.50 -1.85
N ALA A 66 -1.20 7.80 -1.60
CA ALA A 66 -1.04 8.40 -0.29
C ALA A 66 0.27 8.00 0.41
N SER A 67 0.28 7.90 1.71
CA SER A 67 1.46 7.74 2.56
C SER A 67 2.21 6.42 2.34
N ASN A 68 3.37 6.47 1.73
CA ASN A 68 4.17 5.29 1.37
C ASN A 68 4.59 4.42 2.56
N ALA A 69 4.73 5.00 3.74
CA ALA A 69 5.08 4.26 4.95
C ALA A 69 3.95 3.31 5.39
N PHE A 70 2.70 3.65 5.13
CA PHE A 70 1.52 2.97 5.67
C PHE A 70 0.65 2.28 4.61
N ASN A 71 0.91 2.51 3.32
CA ASN A 71 0.13 1.91 2.24
C ASN A 71 0.78 0.65 1.65
N VAL A 72 0.16 0.11 0.61
CA VAL A 72 0.66 -1.01 -0.18
C VAL A 72 0.89 -0.60 -1.63
N MET A 73 1.68 -1.39 -2.32
CA MET A 73 1.86 -1.28 -3.77
C MET A 73 1.02 -2.34 -4.47
N ALA A 74 0.20 -1.91 -5.43
CA ALA A 74 -0.60 -2.77 -6.28
C ALA A 74 0.07 -2.91 -7.65
N PRO A 75 0.36 -4.14 -8.12
CA PRO A 75 0.92 -4.35 -9.45
C PRO A 75 -0.19 -4.43 -10.49
N PHE A 76 0.00 -3.77 -11.62
CA PHE A 76 -0.88 -3.85 -12.77
C PHE A 76 -0.10 -4.14 -14.06
N TYR A 77 -0.65 -4.94 -14.95
CA TYR A 77 -0.15 -4.99 -16.31
C TYR A 77 -0.28 -3.60 -16.92
N ALA A 78 0.83 -3.04 -17.40
CA ALA A 78 0.87 -1.66 -17.86
C ALA A 78 0.30 -1.48 -19.28
N ASP A 79 0.35 -2.52 -20.11
CA ASP A 79 -0.21 -2.52 -21.46
C ASP A 79 -1.69 -2.91 -21.42
N ILE A 80 -2.52 -1.97 -20.96
CA ILE A 80 -3.99 -2.07 -20.88
C ILE A 80 -4.63 -0.74 -21.26
N ASP A 81 -5.94 -0.79 -21.53
CA ASP A 81 -6.75 0.36 -21.93
C ASP A 81 -7.75 0.84 -20.85
N GLU A 82 -7.74 0.23 -19.68
CA GLU A 82 -8.61 0.61 -18.55
C GLU A 82 -7.87 0.55 -17.22
N THR A 83 -8.20 1.47 -16.32
CA THR A 83 -7.80 1.42 -14.91
C THR A 83 -8.96 0.91 -14.06
N PRO A 84 -8.75 -0.08 -13.16
CA PRO A 84 -9.80 -0.53 -12.26
C PRO A 84 -10.40 0.61 -11.44
N GLU A 85 -11.73 0.66 -11.32
CA GLU A 85 -12.48 1.77 -10.72
C GLU A 85 -11.95 2.19 -9.33
N TYR A 86 -11.63 1.23 -8.46
CA TYR A 86 -11.11 1.50 -7.12
C TYR A 86 -9.82 2.35 -7.11
N PHE A 87 -9.06 2.36 -8.20
CA PHE A 87 -7.85 3.15 -8.40
C PHE A 87 -8.07 4.39 -9.27
N ALA A 88 -9.19 4.48 -9.98
CA ALA A 88 -9.48 5.56 -10.94
C ALA A 88 -10.47 6.61 -10.41
N ASN A 89 -11.23 6.30 -9.36
CA ASN A 89 -12.39 7.09 -8.92
C ASN A 89 -12.09 8.08 -7.79
N THR A 90 -10.85 8.52 -7.63
CA THR A 90 -10.49 9.52 -6.60
C THR A 90 -11.14 10.87 -6.90
N THR A 91 -11.85 11.41 -5.92
CA THR A 91 -12.48 12.73 -5.94
C THR A 91 -12.01 13.58 -4.75
N GLY A 92 -12.49 14.82 -4.64
CA GLY A 92 -12.26 15.67 -3.47
C GLY A 92 -13.02 15.22 -2.22
N GLU A 93 -13.97 14.30 -2.35
CA GLU A 93 -14.77 13.78 -1.23
C GLU A 93 -14.12 12.55 -0.63
N VAL A 94 -14.04 12.50 0.70
CA VAL A 94 -13.48 11.35 1.43
C VAL A 94 -14.42 10.16 1.32
N SER A 95 -13.89 9.02 0.89
CA SER A 95 -14.66 7.79 0.72
C SER A 95 -13.78 6.55 0.90
N THR A 96 -14.35 5.49 1.46
CA THR A 96 -13.72 4.16 1.50
C THR A 96 -13.82 3.40 0.19
N GLU A 97 -14.57 3.93 -0.78
CA GLU A 97 -14.80 3.31 -2.09
C GLU A 97 -13.67 3.58 -3.09
N ASN A 98 -12.63 4.33 -2.71
CA ASN A 98 -11.43 4.51 -3.50
C ASN A 98 -10.15 4.25 -2.70
N PHE A 99 -9.09 3.90 -3.41
CA PHE A 99 -7.83 3.50 -2.79
C PHE A 99 -7.10 4.68 -2.15
N TYR A 100 -7.15 5.86 -2.75
CA TYR A 100 -6.46 7.05 -2.23
C TYR A 100 -6.94 7.41 -0.82
N TRP A 101 -8.25 7.63 -0.65
CA TRP A 101 -8.78 8.04 0.65
C TRP A 101 -8.72 6.94 1.69
N SER A 102 -8.94 5.68 1.30
CA SER A 102 -8.75 4.54 2.22
C SER A 102 -7.32 4.49 2.74
N SER A 103 -6.33 4.67 1.86
CA SER A 103 -4.91 4.72 2.23
C SER A 103 -4.57 5.94 3.11
N ARG A 104 -5.17 7.11 2.81
CA ARG A 104 -4.99 8.33 3.64
C ARG A 104 -5.57 8.17 5.04
N MET A 105 -6.75 7.55 5.17
CA MET A 105 -7.36 7.28 6.47
C MET A 105 -6.51 6.32 7.30
N ILE A 106 -6.07 5.20 6.70
CA ILE A 106 -5.14 4.27 7.36
C ILE A 106 -3.89 5.01 7.85
N ALA A 107 -3.28 5.80 6.98
CA ALA A 107 -2.06 6.52 7.30
C ALA A 107 -2.26 7.50 8.45
N ALA A 108 -3.31 8.33 8.42
CA ALA A 108 -3.59 9.31 9.48
C ALA A 108 -3.82 8.65 10.84
N MET A 109 -4.55 7.53 10.86
CA MET A 109 -4.81 6.78 12.10
C MET A 109 -3.58 6.01 12.59
N ALA A 110 -2.83 5.39 11.67
CA ALA A 110 -1.63 4.65 12.03
C ALA A 110 -0.51 5.57 12.52
N ASP A 111 -0.37 6.76 11.95
CA ASP A 111 0.56 7.79 12.41
C ASP A 111 0.25 8.23 13.84
N ALA A 112 -1.03 8.49 14.15
CA ALA A 112 -1.49 8.87 15.47
C ALA A 112 -1.34 7.76 16.53
N SER A 113 -1.32 6.48 16.12
CA SER A 113 -1.22 5.32 17.02
C SER A 113 -0.09 4.37 16.60
N TYR A 114 1.03 4.90 16.13
CA TYR A 114 2.10 4.17 15.44
C TYR A 114 2.49 2.85 16.11
N LYS A 115 2.85 2.90 17.41
CA LYS A 115 3.36 1.71 18.14
C LYS A 115 2.37 0.54 18.19
N LYS A 116 1.06 0.82 18.13
CA LYS A 116 0.02 -0.22 18.14
C LYS A 116 -0.40 -0.63 16.73
N SER A 117 -0.34 0.29 15.79
CA SER A 117 -0.81 0.09 14.43
C SER A 117 0.22 -0.52 13.49
N ILE A 118 1.52 -0.33 13.76
CA ILE A 118 2.59 -0.73 12.82
C ILE A 118 2.55 -2.22 12.46
N PHE A 119 2.24 -3.09 13.40
CA PHE A 119 2.12 -4.52 13.17
C PHE A 119 1.00 -4.86 12.15
N HIS A 120 -0.14 -4.15 12.20
CA HIS A 120 -1.21 -4.32 11.22
C HIS A 120 -0.80 -3.82 9.84
N ILE A 121 -0.03 -2.73 9.78
CA ILE A 121 0.50 -2.18 8.54
C ILE A 121 1.49 -3.14 7.88
N GLU A 122 2.45 -3.67 8.63
CA GLU A 122 3.44 -4.63 8.10
C GLU A 122 2.76 -5.88 7.55
N ARG A 123 1.81 -6.45 8.29
CA ARG A 123 1.01 -7.59 7.80
C ARG A 123 0.18 -7.27 6.56
N TYR A 124 -0.42 -6.09 6.50
CA TYR A 124 -1.15 -5.63 5.33
C TYR A 124 -0.23 -5.60 4.10
N GLN A 125 0.95 -5.04 4.26
CA GLN A 125 1.95 -4.93 3.21
C GLN A 125 2.44 -6.30 2.73
N GLU A 126 2.70 -7.23 3.64
CA GLU A 126 3.11 -8.59 3.32
C GLU A 126 2.00 -9.38 2.62
N HIS A 127 0.77 -9.31 3.14
CA HIS A 127 -0.36 -10.04 2.57
C HIS A 127 -0.71 -9.56 1.15
N VAL A 128 -0.78 -8.25 0.95
CA VAL A 128 -1.07 -7.70 -0.39
C VAL A 128 0.03 -8.10 -1.37
N MET A 129 1.30 -7.99 -0.98
CA MET A 129 2.40 -8.35 -1.84
C MET A 129 2.39 -9.84 -2.20
N ALA A 130 2.19 -10.73 -1.23
CA ALA A 130 2.14 -12.18 -1.47
C ALA A 130 1.00 -12.55 -2.41
N LYS A 131 -0.22 -12.04 -2.15
CA LYS A 131 -1.39 -12.29 -3.01
C LYS A 131 -1.24 -11.69 -4.41
N ALA A 132 -0.68 -10.49 -4.51
CA ALA A 132 -0.43 -9.85 -5.79
C ALA A 132 0.51 -10.68 -6.66
N HIS A 133 1.61 -11.20 -6.10
CA HIS A 133 2.50 -12.10 -6.83
C HIS A 133 1.81 -13.41 -7.26
N GLN A 134 0.97 -13.99 -6.40
CA GLN A 134 0.20 -15.19 -6.77
C GLN A 134 -0.75 -14.92 -7.94
N ILE A 135 -1.44 -13.77 -7.93
CA ILE A 135 -2.34 -13.38 -9.01
C ILE A 135 -1.54 -13.18 -10.31
N ILE A 136 -0.48 -12.37 -10.29
CA ILE A 136 0.36 -12.12 -11.47
C ILE A 136 0.91 -13.44 -12.06
N ASN A 137 1.49 -14.30 -11.23
CA ASN A 137 2.04 -15.57 -11.71
C ASN A 137 0.99 -16.44 -12.40
N ARG A 138 -0.22 -16.55 -11.84
CA ARG A 138 -1.31 -17.31 -12.45
C ARG A 138 -1.72 -16.74 -13.80
N TYR A 139 -1.87 -15.43 -13.90
CA TYR A 139 -2.24 -14.80 -15.17
C TYR A 139 -1.09 -14.78 -16.19
N ASP A 140 0.16 -14.76 -15.77
CA ASP A 140 1.31 -14.99 -16.65
C ASP A 140 1.27 -16.40 -17.28
N ASP A 141 0.91 -17.43 -16.51
CA ASP A 141 0.71 -18.79 -17.02
C ASP A 141 -0.42 -18.86 -18.06
N ASP A 142 -1.51 -18.14 -17.85
CA ASP A 142 -2.63 -18.08 -18.81
C ASP A 142 -2.23 -17.30 -20.08
N LEU A 143 -1.53 -16.18 -19.93
CA LEU A 143 -1.01 -15.39 -21.05
C LEU A 143 0.00 -16.18 -21.91
N THR A 144 0.77 -17.08 -21.30
CA THR A 144 1.72 -17.91 -22.04
C THR A 144 1.02 -18.90 -22.98
N LYS A 145 -0.20 -19.32 -22.64
CA LYS A 145 -0.99 -20.29 -23.40
C LYS A 145 -1.87 -19.67 -24.48
N GLU A 146 -2.11 -18.35 -24.39
CA GLU A 146 -3.01 -17.64 -25.31
C GLU A 146 -2.22 -16.88 -26.39
N SER A 147 -2.61 -17.07 -27.62
CA SER A 147 -1.98 -16.42 -28.80
C SER A 147 -2.82 -15.28 -29.39
N ASP A 148 -4.12 -15.24 -29.08
CA ASP A 148 -5.03 -14.21 -29.58
C ASP A 148 -4.85 -12.90 -28.80
N ILE A 149 -4.53 -11.82 -29.50
CA ILE A 149 -4.21 -10.51 -28.91
C ILE A 149 -5.41 -9.96 -28.12
N ALA A 150 -6.64 -10.11 -28.64
CA ALA A 150 -7.83 -9.60 -27.96
C ALA A 150 -8.11 -10.36 -26.66
N LYS A 151 -7.92 -11.67 -26.67
CA LYS A 151 -8.04 -12.50 -25.46
C LYS A 151 -6.95 -12.21 -24.46
N ARG A 152 -5.70 -12.00 -24.91
CA ARG A 152 -4.60 -11.59 -24.03
C ARG A 152 -4.92 -10.26 -23.32
N MET A 153 -5.47 -9.27 -24.05
CA MET A 153 -5.92 -8.03 -23.46
C MET A 153 -7.00 -8.26 -22.38
N GLN A 154 -7.96 -9.14 -22.67
CA GLN A 154 -9.01 -9.51 -21.70
C GLN A 154 -8.43 -10.15 -20.43
N ILE A 155 -7.48 -11.07 -20.57
CA ILE A 155 -6.77 -11.71 -19.45
C ILE A 155 -6.07 -10.66 -18.57
N LYS A 156 -5.36 -9.69 -19.18
CA LYS A 156 -4.71 -8.60 -18.43
C LYS A 156 -5.71 -7.71 -17.69
N ARG A 157 -6.85 -7.37 -18.30
CA ARG A 157 -7.93 -6.62 -17.63
C ARG A 157 -8.48 -7.38 -16.44
N GLU A 158 -8.74 -8.67 -16.58
CA GLU A 158 -9.24 -9.52 -15.50
C GLU A 158 -8.24 -9.61 -14.35
N ALA A 159 -6.95 -9.77 -14.66
CA ALA A 159 -5.88 -9.74 -13.66
C ALA A 159 -5.87 -8.43 -12.86
N ASN A 160 -5.91 -7.29 -13.55
CA ASN A 160 -5.90 -5.98 -12.92
C ASN A 160 -7.15 -5.73 -12.06
N ARG A 161 -8.32 -6.19 -12.51
CA ARG A 161 -9.57 -6.12 -11.72
C ARG A 161 -9.51 -7.00 -10.47
N GLU A 162 -8.95 -8.20 -10.59
CA GLU A 162 -8.79 -9.10 -9.44
C GLU A 162 -7.82 -8.54 -8.42
N ILE A 163 -6.69 -7.96 -8.86
CA ILE A 163 -5.75 -7.26 -7.99
C ILE A 163 -6.44 -6.10 -7.27
N ALA A 164 -7.19 -5.26 -7.98
CA ALA A 164 -7.91 -4.15 -7.38
C ALA A 164 -8.94 -4.62 -6.33
N LYS A 165 -9.67 -5.70 -6.61
CA LYS A 165 -10.61 -6.31 -5.66
C LYS A 165 -9.91 -6.87 -4.42
N MET A 166 -8.79 -7.54 -4.60
CA MET A 166 -7.97 -8.04 -3.50
C MET A 166 -7.44 -6.90 -2.64
N VAL A 167 -6.88 -5.85 -3.26
CA VAL A 167 -6.37 -4.67 -2.54
C VAL A 167 -7.50 -3.98 -1.78
N LYS A 168 -8.69 -3.77 -2.39
CA LYS A 168 -9.85 -3.17 -1.71
C LYS A 168 -10.21 -3.94 -0.44
N LYS A 169 -10.24 -5.27 -0.51
CA LYS A 169 -10.55 -6.12 0.64
C LYS A 169 -9.50 -5.98 1.75
N GLU A 170 -8.23 -6.14 1.43
CA GLU A 170 -7.14 -6.06 2.42
C GLU A 170 -7.03 -4.65 3.04
N THR A 171 -7.29 -3.61 2.25
CA THR A 171 -7.34 -2.21 2.71
C THR A 171 -8.48 -2.01 3.71
N SER A 172 -9.68 -2.50 3.40
CA SER A 172 -10.85 -2.41 4.31
C SER A 172 -10.62 -3.16 5.62
N ASP A 173 -10.04 -4.37 5.55
CA ASP A 173 -9.69 -5.17 6.73
C ASP A 173 -8.66 -4.44 7.61
N THR A 174 -7.68 -3.79 6.99
CA THR A 174 -6.63 -3.04 7.70
C THR A 174 -7.18 -1.76 8.29
N LEU A 175 -8.01 -1.02 7.56
CA LEU A 175 -8.68 0.18 8.04
C LEU A 175 -9.46 -0.11 9.34
N SER A 176 -10.20 -1.23 9.36
CA SER A 176 -10.96 -1.66 10.53
C SER A 176 -10.06 -1.93 11.74
N LYS A 177 -8.92 -2.59 11.54
CA LYS A 177 -7.96 -2.89 12.61
C LYS A 177 -7.29 -1.64 13.16
N VAL A 178 -6.83 -0.74 12.28
CA VAL A 178 -6.17 0.49 12.69
C VAL A 178 -7.15 1.44 13.39
N LEU A 179 -8.39 1.53 12.91
CA LEU A 179 -9.45 2.29 13.59
C LEU A 179 -9.74 1.71 14.97
N TYR A 180 -9.81 0.39 15.11
CA TYR A 180 -10.00 -0.27 16.41
C TYR A 180 -8.89 0.11 17.39
N GLU A 181 -7.61 0.03 16.98
CA GLU A 181 -6.47 0.40 17.82
C GLU A 181 -6.53 1.88 18.27
N LEU A 182 -6.89 2.77 17.35
CA LEU A 182 -7.00 4.20 17.66
C LEU A 182 -8.20 4.48 18.56
N SER A 183 -9.35 3.86 18.33
CA SER A 183 -10.56 4.07 19.13
C SER A 183 -10.39 3.63 20.58
N ASN A 184 -9.60 2.59 20.84
CA ASN A 184 -9.25 2.16 22.20
C ASN A 184 -8.33 3.15 22.95
N GLN A 185 -7.81 4.15 22.27
CA GLN A 185 -6.99 5.21 22.87
C GLN A 185 -7.77 6.50 23.12
N MET A 186 -9.05 6.52 22.77
CA MET A 186 -9.92 7.66 23.06
C MET A 186 -10.07 7.85 24.56
N LYS A 187 -9.91 9.09 25.02
CA LYS A 187 -10.03 9.47 26.44
C LYS A 187 -11.34 10.21 26.68
N ASN A 188 -11.95 9.91 27.82
CA ASN A 188 -13.13 10.65 28.26
C ASN A 188 -12.79 12.02 28.85
N SER A 189 -11.51 12.27 29.14
CA SER A 189 -11.00 13.48 29.79
C SER A 189 -11.57 13.73 31.21
N TYR A 190 -12.06 12.68 31.86
CA TYR A 190 -12.51 12.73 33.28
C TYR A 190 -11.43 12.11 34.17
N ALA A 191 -11.04 12.83 35.22
CA ALA A 191 -9.95 12.47 36.12
C ALA A 191 -10.09 11.08 36.78
N ARG A 192 -11.31 10.53 36.86
CA ARG A 192 -11.58 9.21 37.46
C ARG A 192 -11.63 8.07 36.48
N SER A 193 -11.76 8.32 35.16
CA SER A 193 -11.94 7.29 34.14
C SER A 193 -10.73 7.07 33.24
N ASP A 194 -9.79 8.04 33.22
CA ASP A 194 -8.62 8.01 32.34
C ASP A 194 -7.30 7.90 33.13
N ALA A 195 -7.37 7.46 34.39
CA ALA A 195 -6.22 7.28 35.27
C ALA A 195 -5.43 6.00 34.99
#